data_0078147ae60ff07b965b0700d9be54fa
#
_entry.id   0078147ae60ff07b965b0700d9be54fa
#
_cell.length_a   1.000
_cell.length_b   1.000
_cell.length_c   1.000
_cell.angle_alpha   90.00
_cell.angle_beta   90.00
_cell.angle_gamma   90.00
#
_symmetry.space_group_name_H-M   'P 1'
#
loop_
_entity.id
_entity.type
_entity.pdbx_description
1 polymer ?
#
loop_
_entity_poly.entity_id
_entity_poly.type
_entity_poly.pdbx_seq_one_letter_code
_entity_poly.pdbx_strand_id
1 'polypeptide(L)' 'MAVYTIIRVYEVPADTQQQATDRMIEALALHVERDFHKKDIIREPGSQPGQGKQVDLKPPEGWLTMALRQLAGK' A
#
# COMPACT_ATOMS: atom_id res chain seq x y z
N MET A 1 24.40 -1.66 2.70
CA MET A 1 22.93 -1.89 2.65
C MET A 1 22.31 -0.84 1.75
N ALA A 2 21.49 -1.25 0.78
CA ALA A 2 20.76 -0.32 -0.09
C ALA A 2 19.39 -0.01 0.52
N VAL A 3 18.91 1.22 0.29
CA VAL A 3 17.59 1.64 0.77
C VAL A 3 16.68 1.85 -0.44
N TYR A 4 15.62 1.08 -0.52
CA TYR A 4 14.59 1.23 -1.53
C TYR A 4 13.42 2.02 -0.94
N THR A 5 12.86 2.90 -1.74
CA THR A 5 11.68 3.67 -1.33
C THR A 5 10.45 3.06 -2.00
N ILE A 6 9.47 2.70 -1.19
CA ILE A 6 8.20 2.14 -1.69
C ILE A 6 7.11 3.17 -1.42
N ILE A 7 6.42 3.57 -2.49
CA ILE A 7 5.34 4.55 -2.41
C ILE A 7 4.04 3.84 -2.77
N ARG A 8 3.08 3.86 -1.86
CA ARG A 8 1.75 3.31 -2.12
C ARG A 8 0.79 4.46 -2.39
N VAL A 9 0.16 4.42 -3.56
CA VAL A 9 -0.73 5.49 -4.01
C VAL A 9 -2.18 5.08 -3.78
N TYR A 10 -2.92 5.95 -3.09
CA TYR A 10 -4.34 5.80 -2.86
C TYR A 10 -5.10 6.94 -3.51
N GLU A 11 -6.22 6.63 -4.13
CA GLU A 11 -7.12 7.64 -4.66
C GLU A 11 -8.40 7.62 -3.82
N VAL A 12 -8.66 8.72 -3.13
CA VAL A 12 -9.80 8.86 -2.23
C VAL A 12 -10.77 9.88 -2.79
N PRO A 13 -11.97 9.46 -3.21
CA PRO A 13 -12.96 10.43 -3.70
C PRO A 13 -13.44 11.31 -2.55
N ALA A 14 -13.40 12.61 -2.77
CA ALA A 14 -13.80 13.59 -1.77
C ALA A 14 -14.01 14.95 -2.43
N ASP A 15 -14.78 15.80 -1.78
CA ASP A 15 -15.05 17.16 -2.28
C ASP A 15 -13.96 18.14 -1.84
N THR A 16 -13.31 17.87 -0.71
CA THR A 16 -12.26 18.73 -0.16
C THR A 16 -11.08 17.89 0.29
N GLN A 17 -9.91 18.56 0.43
CA GLN A 17 -8.72 17.89 0.95
C GLN A 17 -8.92 17.36 2.37
N GLN A 18 -9.59 18.12 3.21
CA GLN A 18 -9.87 17.69 4.58
C GLN A 18 -10.71 16.44 4.61
N GLN A 19 -11.73 16.38 3.76
CA GLN A 19 -12.60 15.22 3.67
C GLN A 19 -11.84 13.99 3.17
N ALA A 20 -10.94 14.18 2.19
CA ALA A 20 -10.10 13.08 1.71
C ALA A 20 -9.20 12.55 2.83
N THR A 21 -8.60 13.45 3.60
CA THR A 21 -7.76 13.06 4.73
C THR A 21 -8.55 12.29 5.77
N ASP A 22 -9.74 12.78 6.12
CA ASP A 22 -10.59 12.12 7.11
C ASP A 22 -11.01 10.72 6.66
N ARG A 23 -11.37 10.58 5.39
CA ARG A 23 -11.74 9.28 4.83
C ARG A 23 -10.58 8.30 4.85
N MET A 24 -9.38 8.80 4.54
CA MET A 24 -8.20 7.94 4.55
C MET A 24 -7.84 7.51 5.97
N ILE A 25 -7.92 8.41 6.94
CA ILE A 25 -7.65 8.09 8.34
C ILE A 25 -8.64 7.03 8.82
N GLU A 26 -9.91 7.20 8.53
CA GLU A 26 -10.93 6.22 8.88
C GLU A 26 -10.66 4.85 8.22
N ALA A 27 -10.31 4.85 6.94
CA ALA A 27 -10.01 3.62 6.22
C ALA A 27 -8.82 2.89 6.84
N LEU A 28 -7.77 3.63 7.23
CA LEU A 28 -6.61 3.04 7.90
C LEU A 28 -7.01 2.44 9.26
N ALA A 29 -7.84 3.14 10.01
CA ALA A 29 -8.30 2.66 11.31
C ALA A 29 -9.12 1.38 11.19
N LEU A 30 -9.90 1.24 10.12
CA LEU A 30 -10.75 0.07 9.87
C LEU A 30 -10.05 -1.01 9.03
N HIS A 31 -8.80 -0.80 8.64
CA HIS A 31 -8.03 -1.72 7.80
C HIS A 31 -8.67 -2.01 6.44
N VAL A 32 -9.32 -0.99 5.86
CA VAL A 32 -9.96 -1.09 4.53
C VAL A 32 -9.34 -0.13 3.52
N GLU A 33 -8.15 0.40 3.80
CA GLU A 33 -7.46 1.34 2.94
C GLU A 33 -7.18 0.77 1.55
N ARG A 34 -7.10 -0.54 1.43
CA ARG A 34 -6.90 -1.21 0.15
C ARG A 34 -8.01 -0.91 -0.87
N ASP A 35 -9.20 -0.49 -0.39
CA ASP A 35 -10.30 -0.13 -1.28
C ASP A 35 -9.98 1.13 -2.09
N PHE A 36 -9.06 1.96 -1.59
CA PHE A 36 -8.58 3.15 -2.28
C PHE A 36 -7.25 2.92 -2.98
N HIS A 37 -6.66 1.75 -2.86
CA HIS A 37 -5.34 1.45 -3.40
C HIS A 37 -5.36 1.48 -4.91
N LYS A 38 -4.40 2.19 -5.51
CA LYS A 38 -4.32 2.34 -6.95
C LYS A 38 -3.10 1.63 -7.52
N LYS A 39 -1.93 1.94 -6.96
CA LYS A 39 -0.69 1.36 -7.45
C LYS A 39 0.40 1.47 -6.38
N ASP A 40 1.46 0.72 -6.58
CA ASP A 40 2.68 0.83 -5.79
C ASP A 40 3.83 1.22 -6.70
N ILE A 41 4.74 2.03 -6.20
CA ILE A 41 5.91 2.50 -6.93
C ILE A 41 7.14 2.15 -6.12
N ILE A 42 8.10 1.48 -6.74
CA ILE A 42 9.39 1.20 -6.13
C ILE A 42 10.44 2.11 -6.76
N ARG A 43 11.25 2.76 -5.92
CA ARG A 43 12.35 3.62 -6.34
C ARG A 43 13.65 2.99 -5.88
N GLU A 44 14.58 2.84 -6.81
CA GLU A 44 15.90 2.30 -6.50
C GLU A 44 16.75 3.31 -5.75
N PRO A 45 17.75 2.84 -4.99
CA PRO A 45 18.67 3.73 -4.29
C PRO A 45 19.31 4.72 -5.25
N GLY A 46 19.39 6.00 -4.81
CA GLY A 46 19.99 7.05 -5.61
C GLY A 46 19.12 7.61 -6.72
N SER A 47 17.90 7.09 -6.91
CA SER A 47 16.99 7.64 -7.91
C SER A 47 16.44 9.01 -7.46
N GLN A 48 16.13 9.86 -8.45
CA GLN A 48 15.60 11.19 -8.18
C GLN A 48 14.10 11.14 -7.91
N PRO A 49 13.54 12.18 -7.24
CA PRO A 49 12.09 12.27 -7.07
C PRO A 49 11.37 12.19 -8.42
N GLY A 50 10.26 11.50 -8.44
CA GLY A 50 9.47 11.31 -9.66
C GLY A 50 9.89 10.10 -10.49
N GLN A 51 11.05 9.52 -10.22
CA GLN A 51 11.47 8.29 -10.86
C GLN A 51 10.98 7.09 -10.05
N GLY A 52 10.68 6.00 -10.74
CA GLY A 52 10.25 4.79 -10.08
C GLY A 52 9.50 3.89 -11.05
N LYS A 53 9.43 2.61 -10.72
CA LYS A 53 8.71 1.63 -11.50
C LYS A 53 7.42 1.24 -10.78
N GLN A 54 6.34 1.18 -11.54
CA GLN A 54 5.11 0.65 -10.99
C GLN A 54 5.26 -0.84 -10.78
N VAL A 55 4.91 -1.29 -9.58
CA VAL A 55 4.94 -2.70 -9.20
C VAL A 55 3.63 -3.07 -8.55
N ASP A 56 3.33 -4.35 -8.49
CA ASP A 56 2.17 -4.87 -7.79
C ASP A 56 2.65 -5.60 -6.54
N LEU A 57 2.41 -5.00 -5.39
CA LEU A 57 2.79 -5.57 -4.10
C LEU A 57 1.66 -6.36 -3.46
N LYS A 58 0.57 -6.60 -4.20
CA LYS A 58 -0.52 -7.41 -3.68
C LYS A 58 -0.02 -8.83 -3.44
N PRO A 59 -0.29 -9.39 -2.26
CA PRO A 59 0.10 -10.77 -2.00
C PRO A 59 -0.57 -11.72 -2.99
N PRO A 60 0.06 -12.85 -3.32
CA PRO A 60 -0.58 -13.85 -4.14
C PRO A 60 -1.89 -14.31 -3.50
N GLU A 61 -2.83 -14.73 -4.32
CA GLU A 61 -4.08 -15.29 -3.83
C GLU A 61 -3.79 -16.44 -2.86
N GLY A 62 -4.44 -16.41 -1.70
CA GLY A 62 -4.25 -17.45 -0.69
C GLY A 62 -3.10 -17.23 0.27
N TRP A 63 -2.30 -16.16 0.09
CA TRP A 63 -1.16 -15.91 0.98
C TRP A 63 -1.58 -15.75 2.44
N LEU A 64 -2.74 -15.13 2.69
CA LEU A 64 -3.24 -14.94 4.05
C LEU A 64 -3.54 -16.28 4.71
N THR A 65 -4.14 -17.19 3.96
CA THR A 65 -4.39 -18.56 4.43
C THR A 65 -3.09 -19.26 4.76
N MET A 66 -2.07 -19.12 3.91
CA MET A 66 -0.76 -19.71 4.16
C MET A 66 -0.12 -19.10 5.42
N ALA A 67 -0.19 -17.78 5.59
CA ALA A 67 0.37 -17.12 6.75
C ALA A 67 -0.31 -17.59 8.03
N LEU A 68 -1.64 -17.67 8.04
CA LEU A 68 -2.39 -18.17 9.18
C LEU A 68 -2.06 -19.61 9.49
N ARG A 69 -1.88 -20.44 8.46
CA ARG A 69 -1.50 -21.85 8.63
C ARG A 69 -0.13 -21.96 9.27
N GLN A 70 0.84 -21.14 8.84
CA GLN A 70 2.16 -21.14 9.43
C GLN A 70 2.16 -20.74 10.89
N LEU A 71 1.33 -19.75 11.25
CA LEU A 71 1.20 -19.31 12.62
C LEU A 71 0.51 -20.35 13.49
N ALA A 72 -0.48 -21.06 12.96
CA ALA A 72 -1.22 -22.07 13.68
C ALA A 72 -0.54 -23.45 13.69
N GLY A 73 0.37 -23.68 12.78
CA GLY A 73 1.00 -24.98 12.57
C GLY A 73 2.16 -25.31 13.49
N LYS A 74 2.32 -24.57 14.57
CA LYS A 74 3.40 -24.81 15.51
C LYS A 74 2.91 -25.38 16.82
#